data_b0711ee462e4e3baefdfd25909b4c486
#
_entry.id   b0711ee462e4e3baefdfd25909b4c486
#
_cell.length_a   1.000
_cell.length_b   1.000
_cell.length_c   1.000
_cell.angle_alpha   90.00
_cell.angle_beta   90.00
_cell.angle_gamma   90.00
#
_symmetry.space_group_name_H-M   'P 1'
#
loop_
_entity.id
_entity.type
_entity.pdbx_description
1 polymer ?
#
loop_
_entity_poly.entity_id
_entity_poly.type
_entity_poly.pdbx_seq_one_letter_code
_entity_poly.pdbx_strand_id
1 'polypeptide(L)'
;MNKKLLLILLIGLVFLTGCWGKVEIENRGFVVGTAIDLEEKKGNGKYKLVMTNQLINPAAATTPSNAGNAQKGFMNISVDDESLFAASRKMRQLTNLIPYYQHLKVILVSEAVLSQPGLFTDVMDVFVRNHELRRGVKVFVTKDKANKILEYVPEVEKTPSMFLDKLANNGKNAGLLEPKKIDRLQNIFIYERSYFVPRVKLENNKIVYDDVVVVQGSNNQMVGILNAEETKGLLYITSPTKGGSIEANFDGNSINVETTNAKTKIKLTNKDKENLAFSLKVNFEGSIEEHYGQANLLTEKSLVEIEAALEKDIKKMVERTIEKVQKEYKLDVLKFGDTIRRDHYDLWKTIVDNWDRGENYFSKSTVDVKVEANIISTGASNRIKQKGKRDE
;
A
#
# COMPACT_ATOMS: atom_id res chain seq x y z
N MET A 1 -40.37 -18.63 55.00
CA MET A 1 -39.42 -18.00 54.08
C MET A 1 -39.54 -16.48 54.31
N ASN A 2 -38.41 -15.82 54.66
CA ASN A 2 -38.43 -14.43 55.10
C ASN A 2 -38.82 -13.50 53.91
N LYS A 3 -39.91 -12.73 54.03
CA LYS A 3 -40.38 -11.82 52.96
C LYS A 3 -39.26 -10.92 52.40
N LYS A 4 -38.27 -10.55 53.24
CA LYS A 4 -37.09 -9.79 52.86
C LYS A 4 -36.15 -10.63 51.95
N LEU A 5 -36.01 -11.89 52.19
CA LEU A 5 -35.18 -12.80 51.36
C LEU A 5 -35.79 -13.01 49.96
N LEU A 6 -37.14 -13.13 49.92
CA LEU A 6 -37.89 -13.27 48.66
C LEU A 6 -37.77 -11.98 47.81
N LEU A 7 -37.78 -10.79 48.42
CA LEU A 7 -37.62 -9.52 47.75
C LEU A 7 -36.21 -9.35 47.16
N ILE A 8 -35.19 -9.72 47.91
CA ILE A 8 -33.79 -9.70 47.45
C ILE A 8 -33.60 -10.68 46.28
N LEU A 9 -34.21 -11.88 46.33
CA LEU A 9 -34.16 -12.88 45.23
C LEU A 9 -34.85 -12.35 43.97
N LEU A 10 -36.00 -11.66 44.12
CA LEU A 10 -36.74 -11.03 43.00
C LEU A 10 -35.98 -9.88 42.36
N ILE A 11 -35.30 -9.03 43.16
CA ILE A 11 -34.45 -7.97 42.68
C ILE A 11 -33.24 -8.58 41.96
N GLY A 12 -32.63 -9.67 42.45
CA GLY A 12 -31.53 -10.35 41.82
C GLY A 12 -31.88 -10.94 40.43
N LEU A 13 -33.13 -11.39 40.21
CA LEU A 13 -33.62 -11.86 38.91
C LEU A 13 -33.71 -10.79 37.83
N VAL A 14 -33.94 -9.52 38.25
CA VAL A 14 -33.99 -8.35 37.29
C VAL A 14 -32.59 -8.04 36.73
N PHE A 15 -31.52 -8.37 37.48
CA PHE A 15 -30.13 -8.16 36.98
C PHE A 15 -29.64 -9.32 36.06
N LEU A 16 -30.40 -10.39 35.89
CA LEU A 16 -30.05 -11.54 35.01
C LEU A 16 -30.51 -11.31 33.55
N THR A 17 -31.19 -10.22 33.21
CA THR A 17 -31.65 -9.96 31.83
C THR A 17 -30.60 -9.32 30.94
N GLY A 18 -29.34 -9.66 31.10
CA GLY A 18 -28.20 -8.99 30.49
C GLY A 18 -27.67 -9.59 29.19
N CYS A 19 -28.46 -9.88 28.15
CA CYS A 19 -27.96 -10.16 26.80
C CYS A 19 -29.01 -9.95 25.71
N TRP A 20 -29.78 -8.88 25.80
CA TRP A 20 -30.67 -8.52 24.69
C TRP A 20 -29.87 -7.89 23.56
N GLY A 21 -29.88 -8.52 22.38
CA GLY A 21 -29.17 -8.03 21.18
C GLY A 21 -27.96 -8.84 20.73
N LYS A 22 -27.69 -9.99 21.35
CA LYS A 22 -26.61 -10.89 20.88
C LYS A 22 -27.02 -11.50 19.53
N VAL A 23 -26.24 -11.18 18.49
CA VAL A 23 -26.34 -11.88 17.21
C VAL A 23 -25.47 -13.12 17.30
N GLU A 24 -26.05 -14.29 17.09
CA GLU A 24 -25.34 -15.57 17.05
C GLU A 24 -24.30 -15.55 15.91
N ILE A 25 -23.17 -16.24 16.11
CA ILE A 25 -22.03 -16.21 15.19
C ILE A 25 -22.40 -16.81 13.82
N GLU A 26 -23.30 -17.77 13.81
CA GLU A 26 -23.84 -18.45 12.60
C GLU A 26 -24.62 -17.50 11.71
N ASN A 27 -25.20 -16.43 12.29
CA ASN A 27 -25.97 -15.42 11.58
C ASN A 27 -25.09 -14.23 11.12
N ARG A 28 -23.79 -14.28 11.38
CA ARG A 28 -22.85 -13.23 10.97
C ARG A 28 -22.15 -13.57 9.64
N GLY A 29 -22.20 -12.65 8.68
CA GLY A 29 -21.39 -12.68 7.48
C GLY A 29 -20.05 -11.98 7.71
N PHE A 30 -18.96 -12.71 7.89
CA PHE A 30 -17.64 -12.13 8.14
C PHE A 30 -17.10 -11.50 6.88
N VAL A 31 -17.22 -10.16 6.77
CA VAL A 31 -16.66 -9.40 5.65
C VAL A 31 -15.15 -9.30 5.82
N VAL A 32 -14.38 -9.81 4.86
CA VAL A 32 -12.92 -9.80 4.86
C VAL A 32 -12.32 -8.87 3.82
N GLY A 33 -13.09 -8.52 2.79
CA GLY A 33 -12.75 -7.56 1.77
C GLY A 33 -13.95 -6.78 1.28
N THR A 34 -13.72 -5.54 0.88
CA THR A 34 -14.74 -4.70 0.23
C THR A 34 -14.13 -4.07 -1.01
N ALA A 35 -14.84 -4.13 -2.12
CA ALA A 35 -14.50 -3.46 -3.36
C ALA A 35 -15.53 -2.37 -3.67
N ILE A 36 -15.05 -1.21 -4.14
CA ILE A 36 -15.87 -0.08 -4.55
C ILE A 36 -15.52 0.28 -5.99
N ASP A 37 -16.52 0.19 -6.84
CA ASP A 37 -16.44 0.51 -8.26
C ASP A 37 -17.37 1.68 -8.63
N LEU A 38 -16.94 2.49 -9.58
CA LEU A 38 -17.80 3.48 -10.22
C LEU A 38 -18.62 2.79 -11.32
N GLU A 39 -19.94 2.79 -11.17
CA GLU A 39 -20.87 2.26 -12.19
C GLU A 39 -21.22 3.33 -13.21
N GLU A 40 -21.66 4.50 -12.72
CA GLU A 40 -22.15 5.57 -13.56
C GLU A 40 -21.88 6.94 -12.94
N LYS A 41 -21.53 7.92 -13.78
CA LYS A 41 -21.52 9.32 -13.42
C LYS A 41 -22.85 9.95 -13.87
N LYS A 42 -23.71 10.24 -12.90
CA LYS A 42 -24.98 10.90 -13.15
C LYS A 42 -24.83 12.42 -13.31
N GLY A 43 -25.83 13.08 -13.85
CA GLY A 43 -25.87 14.53 -13.82
C GLY A 43 -25.83 15.10 -12.40
N ASN A 44 -25.50 16.40 -12.27
CA ASN A 44 -25.46 17.13 -11.00
C ASN A 44 -24.40 16.63 -9.98
N GLY A 45 -23.29 16.04 -10.44
CA GLY A 45 -22.20 15.60 -9.56
C GLY A 45 -22.53 14.36 -8.73
N LYS A 46 -23.60 13.65 -9.03
CA LYS A 46 -23.95 12.37 -8.39
C LYS A 46 -23.26 11.22 -9.08
N TYR A 47 -22.94 10.21 -8.30
CA TYR A 47 -22.29 8.98 -8.75
C TYR A 47 -23.11 7.77 -8.30
N LYS A 48 -23.22 6.77 -9.17
CA LYS A 48 -23.71 5.45 -8.82
C LYS A 48 -22.52 4.54 -8.61
N LEU A 49 -22.40 3.97 -7.42
CA LEU A 49 -21.29 3.12 -7.01
C LEU A 49 -21.76 1.68 -6.85
N VAL A 50 -20.89 0.74 -7.16
CA VAL A 50 -21.08 -0.68 -6.82
C VAL A 50 -20.20 -1.01 -5.63
N MET A 51 -20.81 -1.46 -4.54
CA MET A 51 -20.15 -2.00 -3.38
C MET A 51 -20.21 -3.53 -3.43
N THR A 52 -19.08 -4.19 -3.43
CA THR A 52 -18.97 -5.65 -3.35
C THR A 52 -18.31 -6.05 -2.05
N ASN A 53 -19.00 -6.81 -1.21
CA ASN A 53 -18.43 -7.40 0.00
C ASN A 53 -18.05 -8.85 -0.24
N GLN A 54 -16.85 -9.22 0.17
CA GLN A 54 -16.39 -10.60 0.22
C GLN A 54 -16.59 -11.17 1.61
N LEU A 55 -17.45 -12.17 1.71
CA LEU A 55 -17.77 -12.88 2.95
C LEU A 55 -17.08 -14.23 2.99
N ILE A 56 -16.55 -14.60 4.16
CA ILE A 56 -16.09 -15.96 4.38
C ILE A 56 -17.30 -16.89 4.47
N ASN A 57 -17.21 -18.02 3.75
CA ASN A 57 -18.15 -19.13 3.89
C ASN A 57 -17.58 -20.16 4.87
N PRO A 58 -18.07 -20.23 6.13
CA PRO A 58 -17.54 -21.17 7.12
C PRO A 58 -17.73 -22.65 6.71
N ALA A 59 -18.80 -22.97 5.99
CA ALA A 59 -19.08 -24.34 5.54
C ALA A 59 -18.03 -24.87 4.56
N ALA A 60 -17.57 -24.00 3.62
CA ALA A 60 -16.51 -24.37 2.68
C ALA A 60 -15.12 -24.45 3.35
N ALA A 61 -14.96 -23.82 4.52
CA ALA A 61 -13.70 -23.85 5.27
C ALA A 61 -13.39 -25.21 5.87
N THR A 62 -14.40 -26.04 6.10
CA THR A 62 -14.30 -27.36 6.75
C THR A 62 -14.30 -28.55 5.79
N THR A 63 -14.56 -28.32 4.49
CA THR A 63 -14.62 -29.39 3.48
C THR A 63 -13.23 -29.72 2.97
N PRO A 64 -12.77 -31.00 3.02
CA PRO A 64 -11.50 -31.39 2.39
C PRO A 64 -11.55 -31.19 0.87
N SER A 65 -10.43 -30.77 0.30
CA SER A 65 -10.29 -30.41 -1.13
C SER A 65 -10.41 -31.56 -2.15
N ASN A 66 -10.82 -32.76 -1.73
CA ASN A 66 -10.81 -33.97 -2.56
C ASN A 66 -12.10 -34.24 -3.34
N ALA A 67 -13.11 -33.38 -3.26
CA ALA A 67 -14.33 -33.53 -4.07
C ALA A 67 -14.27 -32.57 -5.24
N GLY A 68 -14.43 -33.07 -6.46
CA GLY A 68 -14.34 -32.34 -7.75
C GLY A 68 -15.28 -31.14 -7.95
N ASN A 69 -15.92 -30.67 -6.89
CA ASN A 69 -16.67 -29.41 -6.77
C ASN A 69 -16.23 -28.66 -5.51
N ALA A 70 -14.98 -28.23 -5.45
CA ALA A 70 -14.49 -27.40 -4.33
C ALA A 70 -15.32 -26.10 -4.27
N GLN A 71 -16.23 -26.03 -3.30
CA GLN A 71 -17.02 -24.82 -3.05
C GLN A 71 -16.03 -23.69 -2.68
N LYS A 72 -16.14 -22.52 -3.35
CA LYS A 72 -15.30 -21.36 -3.04
C LYS A 72 -15.39 -21.06 -1.55
N GLY A 73 -14.24 -20.84 -0.89
CA GLY A 73 -14.16 -20.49 0.54
C GLY A 73 -14.77 -19.14 0.89
N PHE A 74 -15.37 -18.46 -0.09
CA PHE A 74 -15.98 -17.15 0.03
C PHE A 74 -17.15 -16.96 -0.93
N MET A 75 -18.00 -15.99 -0.61
CA MET A 75 -18.99 -15.44 -1.54
C MET A 75 -18.83 -13.92 -1.65
N ASN A 76 -19.07 -13.40 -2.85
CA ASN A 76 -19.11 -11.97 -3.10
C ASN A 76 -20.57 -11.54 -3.28
N ILE A 77 -20.99 -10.48 -2.57
CA ILE A 77 -22.31 -9.86 -2.70
C ILE A 77 -22.09 -8.44 -3.18
N SER A 78 -22.70 -8.10 -4.32
CA SER A 78 -22.59 -6.79 -4.93
C SER A 78 -23.94 -6.06 -4.90
N VAL A 79 -23.90 -4.78 -4.56
CA VAL A 79 -25.08 -3.89 -4.58
C VAL A 79 -24.64 -2.55 -5.13
N ASP A 80 -25.47 -1.98 -5.98
CA ASP A 80 -25.32 -0.63 -6.52
C ASP A 80 -26.24 0.37 -5.84
N ASP A 81 -25.71 1.54 -5.52
CA ASP A 81 -26.46 2.67 -4.97
C ASP A 81 -25.70 3.99 -5.16
N GLU A 82 -26.36 5.13 -4.97
CA GLU A 82 -25.72 6.44 -4.86
C GLU A 82 -25.08 6.64 -3.47
N SER A 83 -25.50 5.87 -2.47
CA SER A 83 -24.98 5.90 -1.10
C SER A 83 -24.43 4.53 -0.70
N LEU A 84 -23.16 4.46 -0.33
CA LEU A 84 -22.54 3.22 0.18
C LEU A 84 -23.20 2.74 1.48
N PHE A 85 -23.73 3.66 2.30
CA PHE A 85 -24.50 3.29 3.48
C PHE A 85 -25.82 2.60 3.07
N ALA A 86 -26.53 3.15 2.08
CA ALA A 86 -27.74 2.52 1.55
C ALA A 86 -27.44 1.16 0.89
N ALA A 87 -26.35 1.07 0.12
CA ALA A 87 -25.88 -0.19 -0.46
C ALA A 87 -25.63 -1.25 0.63
N SER A 88 -24.96 -0.89 1.73
CA SER A 88 -24.73 -1.79 2.87
C SER A 88 -26.05 -2.28 3.51
N ARG A 89 -27.08 -1.43 3.55
CA ARG A 89 -28.42 -1.82 4.05
C ARG A 89 -29.13 -2.75 3.11
N LYS A 90 -29.07 -2.48 1.78
CA LYS A 90 -29.65 -3.37 0.75
C LYS A 90 -29.00 -4.76 0.76
N MET A 91 -27.70 -4.87 1.02
CA MET A 91 -27.02 -6.17 1.12
C MET A 91 -27.66 -7.10 2.14
N ARG A 92 -28.19 -6.56 3.25
CA ARG A 92 -28.92 -7.37 4.26
C ARG A 92 -30.20 -8.03 3.74
N GLN A 93 -30.71 -7.55 2.61
CA GLN A 93 -31.90 -8.12 1.95
C GLN A 93 -31.52 -9.26 0.98
N LEU A 94 -30.24 -9.34 0.60
CA LEU A 94 -29.72 -10.32 -0.36
C LEU A 94 -29.05 -11.53 0.29
N THR A 95 -28.97 -11.54 1.61
CA THR A 95 -28.34 -12.62 2.37
C THR A 95 -29.06 -12.80 3.71
N ASN A 96 -29.10 -14.03 4.20
CA ASN A 96 -29.55 -14.36 5.54
C ASN A 96 -28.51 -14.02 6.62
N LEU A 97 -27.32 -13.54 6.22
CA LEU A 97 -26.22 -13.20 7.11
C LEU A 97 -26.18 -11.70 7.39
N ILE A 98 -25.92 -11.30 8.62
CA ILE A 98 -25.69 -9.91 8.98
C ILE A 98 -24.21 -9.57 8.73
N PRO A 99 -23.90 -8.66 7.75
CA PRO A 99 -22.52 -8.27 7.47
C PRO A 99 -21.82 -7.74 8.72
N TYR A 100 -20.65 -8.33 9.04
CA TYR A 100 -19.84 -8.00 10.20
C TYR A 100 -18.43 -7.59 9.78
N TYR A 101 -18.11 -6.31 9.95
CA TYR A 101 -16.92 -5.69 9.37
C TYR A 101 -15.67 -5.70 10.27
N GLN A 102 -15.73 -6.22 11.49
CA GLN A 102 -14.55 -6.26 12.38
C GLN A 102 -13.39 -7.12 11.83
N HIS A 103 -13.68 -7.97 10.84
CA HIS A 103 -12.69 -8.82 10.18
C HIS A 103 -12.22 -8.28 8.83
N LEU A 104 -12.69 -7.10 8.43
CA LEU A 104 -12.25 -6.46 7.18
C LEU A 104 -10.73 -6.28 7.17
N LYS A 105 -10.07 -6.73 6.11
CA LYS A 105 -8.63 -6.69 5.91
C LYS A 105 -8.23 -5.67 4.88
N VAL A 106 -8.96 -5.64 3.76
CA VAL A 106 -8.65 -4.79 2.61
C VAL A 106 -9.88 -4.08 2.09
N ILE A 107 -9.69 -2.84 1.65
CA ILE A 107 -10.60 -2.07 0.84
C ILE A 107 -9.93 -1.85 -0.50
N LEU A 108 -10.62 -2.21 -1.57
CA LEU A 108 -10.20 -2.04 -2.95
C LEU A 108 -11.07 -0.95 -3.58
N VAL A 109 -10.45 0.05 -4.20
CA VAL A 109 -11.17 1.13 -4.86
C VAL A 109 -10.67 1.26 -6.30
N SER A 110 -11.57 1.23 -7.29
CA SER A 110 -11.15 1.32 -8.68
C SER A 110 -10.59 2.71 -9.03
N GLU A 111 -9.64 2.78 -9.99
CA GLU A 111 -9.11 4.04 -10.52
C GLU A 111 -10.21 4.97 -11.00
N ALA A 112 -11.32 4.43 -11.51
CA ALA A 112 -12.46 5.21 -11.95
C ALA A 112 -13.07 6.09 -10.83
N VAL A 113 -13.05 5.60 -9.58
CA VAL A 113 -13.48 6.38 -8.40
C VAL A 113 -12.47 7.50 -8.12
N LEU A 114 -11.16 7.19 -8.11
CA LEU A 114 -10.11 8.17 -7.83
C LEU A 114 -9.95 9.21 -8.93
N SER A 115 -10.42 8.92 -10.14
CA SER A 115 -10.44 9.86 -11.26
C SER A 115 -11.48 10.97 -11.10
N GLN A 116 -12.42 10.83 -10.16
CA GLN A 116 -13.41 11.86 -9.86
C GLN A 116 -12.97 12.70 -8.65
N PRO A 117 -12.91 14.03 -8.78
CA PRO A 117 -12.52 14.90 -7.67
C PRO A 117 -13.38 14.68 -6.42
N GLY A 118 -12.78 14.48 -5.26
CA GLY A 118 -13.46 14.31 -3.98
C GLY A 118 -14.13 12.95 -3.73
N LEU A 119 -14.46 12.20 -4.78
CA LEU A 119 -15.24 10.96 -4.63
C LEU A 119 -14.52 9.91 -3.78
N PHE A 120 -13.19 9.82 -3.87
CA PHE A 120 -12.42 8.90 -3.02
C PHE A 120 -12.56 9.23 -1.54
N THR A 121 -12.54 10.52 -1.19
CA THR A 121 -12.76 10.95 0.21
C THR A 121 -14.16 10.61 0.69
N ASP A 122 -15.19 10.85 -0.15
CA ASP A 122 -16.58 10.53 0.19
C ASP A 122 -16.77 9.02 0.40
N VAL A 123 -16.14 8.19 -0.46
CA VAL A 123 -16.10 6.73 -0.30
C VAL A 123 -15.44 6.34 1.02
N MET A 124 -14.29 6.92 1.33
CA MET A 124 -13.53 6.57 2.53
C MET A 124 -14.18 7.08 3.82
N ASP A 125 -14.97 8.17 3.77
CA ASP A 125 -15.68 8.72 4.93
C ASP A 125 -16.61 7.68 5.56
N VAL A 126 -17.31 6.88 4.76
CA VAL A 126 -18.18 5.79 5.23
C VAL A 126 -17.42 4.78 6.09
N PHE A 127 -16.19 4.43 5.68
CA PHE A 127 -15.34 3.48 6.41
C PHE A 127 -14.68 4.12 7.64
N VAL A 128 -14.29 5.39 7.56
CA VAL A 128 -13.70 6.13 8.69
C VAL A 128 -14.71 6.32 9.82
N ARG A 129 -15.98 6.59 9.49
CA ARG A 129 -17.07 6.77 10.47
C ARG A 129 -17.57 5.48 11.08
N ASN A 130 -17.32 4.35 10.44
CA ASN A 130 -17.81 3.07 10.96
C ASN A 130 -16.96 2.62 12.15
N HIS A 131 -17.57 2.66 13.36
CA HIS A 131 -16.94 2.28 14.62
C HIS A 131 -16.64 0.78 14.76
N GLU A 132 -17.27 -0.07 13.94
CA GLU A 132 -16.98 -1.52 13.92
C GLU A 132 -15.63 -1.83 13.25
N LEU A 133 -15.12 -0.93 12.40
CA LEU A 133 -13.93 -1.17 11.63
C LEU A 133 -12.64 -1.05 12.45
N ARG A 134 -11.73 -1.98 12.24
CA ARG A 134 -10.37 -1.86 12.76
C ARG A 134 -9.61 -0.80 11.96
N ARG A 135 -8.86 0.03 12.65
CA ARG A 135 -8.06 1.10 12.04
C ARG A 135 -6.93 0.60 11.11
N GLY A 136 -6.57 -0.67 11.23
CA GLY A 136 -5.51 -1.31 10.45
C GLY A 136 -5.92 -1.85 9.08
N VAL A 137 -7.14 -1.63 8.62
CA VAL A 137 -7.61 -2.05 7.28
C VAL A 137 -6.78 -1.36 6.21
N LYS A 138 -6.25 -2.15 5.28
CA LYS A 138 -5.39 -1.68 4.19
C LYS A 138 -6.23 -1.23 3.00
N VAL A 139 -5.81 -0.14 2.35
CA VAL A 139 -6.48 0.42 1.19
C VAL A 139 -5.59 0.31 -0.03
N PHE A 140 -6.16 -0.19 -1.11
CA PHE A 140 -5.53 -0.33 -2.42
C PHE A 140 -6.41 0.30 -3.50
N VAL A 141 -5.77 0.74 -4.56
CA VAL A 141 -6.43 1.12 -5.80
C VAL A 141 -6.33 -0.04 -6.78
N THR A 142 -7.31 -0.22 -7.65
CA THR A 142 -7.26 -1.25 -8.69
C THR A 142 -7.28 -0.62 -10.08
N LYS A 143 -6.46 -1.17 -10.99
CA LYS A 143 -6.39 -0.72 -12.38
C LYS A 143 -7.76 -0.83 -13.07
N ASP A 144 -8.38 -1.99 -12.91
CA ASP A 144 -9.69 -2.30 -13.48
C ASP A 144 -10.77 -2.29 -12.38
N LYS A 145 -11.94 -2.86 -12.65
CA LYS A 145 -12.98 -3.03 -11.65
C LYS A 145 -12.47 -3.77 -10.42
N ALA A 146 -12.67 -3.17 -9.26
CA ALA A 146 -12.15 -3.68 -8.00
C ALA A 146 -12.79 -5.02 -7.58
N ASN A 147 -14.06 -5.26 -7.97
CA ASN A 147 -14.72 -6.53 -7.73
C ASN A 147 -13.99 -7.71 -8.40
N LYS A 148 -13.28 -7.49 -9.52
CA LYS A 148 -12.52 -8.54 -10.21
C LYS A 148 -11.38 -9.10 -9.37
N ILE A 149 -10.76 -8.27 -8.56
CA ILE A 149 -9.73 -8.73 -7.60
C ILE A 149 -10.37 -9.66 -6.55
N LEU A 150 -11.61 -9.38 -6.11
CA LEU A 150 -12.33 -10.23 -5.17
C LEU A 150 -12.88 -11.53 -5.80
N GLU A 151 -12.91 -11.64 -7.11
CA GLU A 151 -13.31 -12.86 -7.84
C GLU A 151 -12.14 -13.82 -8.04
N TYR A 152 -10.89 -13.33 -7.96
CA TYR A 152 -9.67 -14.14 -8.10
C TYR A 152 -9.63 -15.24 -7.04
N VAL A 153 -9.18 -16.44 -7.41
CA VAL A 153 -9.02 -17.57 -6.49
C VAL A 153 -7.54 -17.89 -6.34
N PRO A 154 -6.92 -17.47 -5.22
CA PRO A 154 -5.52 -17.78 -4.96
C PRO A 154 -5.30 -19.28 -4.74
N GLU A 155 -4.14 -19.78 -5.15
CA GLU A 155 -3.78 -21.20 -4.96
C GLU A 155 -3.52 -21.54 -3.48
N VAL A 156 -2.97 -20.58 -2.72
CA VAL A 156 -2.47 -20.81 -1.34
C VAL A 156 -3.45 -20.37 -0.28
N GLU A 157 -4.25 -19.32 -0.56
CA GLU A 157 -5.20 -18.75 0.40
C GLU A 157 -6.64 -18.99 -0.05
N LYS A 158 -7.54 -19.17 0.94
CA LYS A 158 -8.95 -19.44 0.63
C LYS A 158 -9.70 -18.26 0.07
N THR A 159 -9.22 -17.01 0.30
CA THR A 159 -9.86 -15.79 -0.17
C THR A 159 -8.85 -14.81 -0.74
N PRO A 160 -9.15 -14.09 -1.85
CA PRO A 160 -8.28 -13.05 -2.39
C PRO A 160 -7.97 -11.92 -1.41
N SER A 161 -8.93 -11.53 -0.57
CA SER A 161 -8.71 -10.48 0.43
C SER A 161 -7.67 -10.88 1.49
N MET A 162 -7.70 -12.14 1.95
CA MET A 162 -6.71 -12.66 2.89
C MET A 162 -5.34 -12.82 2.22
N PHE A 163 -5.32 -13.28 0.97
CA PHE A 163 -4.10 -13.36 0.17
C PHE A 163 -3.43 -11.97 0.06
N LEU A 164 -4.20 -10.94 -0.33
CA LEU A 164 -3.68 -9.58 -0.49
C LEU A 164 -3.23 -8.98 0.85
N ASP A 165 -3.94 -9.25 1.94
CA ASP A 165 -3.53 -8.81 3.28
C ASP A 165 -2.18 -9.41 3.69
N LYS A 166 -1.98 -10.73 3.46
CA LYS A 166 -0.72 -11.43 3.76
C LYS A 166 0.41 -10.98 2.83
N LEU A 167 0.13 -10.84 1.53
CA LEU A 167 1.10 -10.34 0.56
C LEU A 167 1.61 -8.95 0.97
N ALA A 168 0.71 -8.06 1.40
CA ALA A 168 1.07 -6.74 1.89
C ALA A 168 1.86 -6.76 3.20
N ASN A 169 1.59 -7.70 4.11
CA ASN A 169 2.36 -7.86 5.35
C ASN A 169 3.80 -8.33 5.07
N ASN A 170 3.97 -9.17 4.04
CA ASN A 170 5.27 -9.66 3.61
C ASN A 170 6.01 -8.66 2.68
N GLY A 171 5.33 -7.61 2.25
CA GLY A 171 5.83 -6.67 1.24
C GLY A 171 7.15 -6.01 1.61
N LYS A 172 7.41 -5.77 2.89
CA LYS A 172 8.69 -5.21 3.35
C LYS A 172 9.88 -6.09 3.00
N ASN A 173 9.73 -7.42 3.10
CA ASN A 173 10.77 -8.39 2.75
C ASN A 173 10.92 -8.58 1.25
N ALA A 174 9.89 -8.19 0.47
CA ALA A 174 9.88 -8.23 -0.98
C ALA A 174 10.23 -6.88 -1.64
N GLY A 175 10.55 -5.86 -0.86
CA GLY A 175 10.82 -4.52 -1.38
C GLY A 175 9.58 -3.83 -1.97
N LEU A 176 8.39 -4.13 -1.44
CA LEU A 176 7.13 -3.52 -1.86
C LEU A 176 6.69 -2.41 -0.89
N LEU A 177 5.99 -1.42 -1.42
CA LEU A 177 5.43 -0.34 -0.60
C LEU A 177 4.28 -0.84 0.27
N GLU A 178 4.32 -0.47 1.56
CA GLU A 178 3.24 -0.80 2.49
C GLU A 178 1.98 0.03 2.15
N PRO A 179 0.80 -0.61 2.00
CA PRO A 179 -0.44 0.11 1.73
C PRO A 179 -0.82 1.01 2.89
N LYS A 180 -1.47 2.13 2.57
CA LYS A 180 -2.02 3.02 3.60
C LYS A 180 -3.13 2.33 4.35
N LYS A 181 -3.15 2.52 5.66
CA LYS A 181 -4.24 2.09 6.54
C LYS A 181 -5.26 3.22 6.69
N ILE A 182 -6.50 2.87 7.03
CA ILE A 182 -7.59 3.85 7.17
C ILE A 182 -7.21 5.01 8.12
N ASP A 183 -6.55 4.71 9.26
CA ASP A 183 -6.12 5.73 10.21
C ASP A 183 -5.14 6.76 9.60
N ARG A 184 -4.26 6.30 8.72
CA ARG A 184 -3.30 7.16 8.03
C ARG A 184 -3.95 8.02 6.95
N LEU A 185 -4.90 7.44 6.20
CA LEU A 185 -5.65 8.19 5.19
C LEU A 185 -6.49 9.29 5.80
N GLN A 186 -7.13 9.06 6.93
CA GLN A 186 -7.87 10.10 7.65
C GLN A 186 -7.01 11.34 7.96
N ASN A 187 -5.79 11.13 8.46
CA ASN A 187 -4.86 12.23 8.71
C ASN A 187 -4.42 12.94 7.43
N ILE A 188 -4.20 12.18 6.34
CA ILE A 188 -3.83 12.74 5.03
C ILE A 188 -4.94 13.65 4.51
N PHE A 189 -6.20 13.23 4.58
CA PHE A 189 -7.36 14.01 4.14
C PHE A 189 -7.54 15.30 4.94
N ILE A 190 -7.41 15.23 6.28
CA ILE A 190 -7.55 16.42 7.17
C ILE A 190 -6.51 17.50 6.83
N TYR A 191 -5.28 17.10 6.47
CA TYR A 191 -4.19 18.02 6.17
C TYR A 191 -4.01 18.28 4.66
N GLU A 192 -4.92 17.79 3.82
CA GLU A 192 -4.90 17.96 2.34
C GLU A 192 -3.52 17.66 1.71
N ARG A 193 -2.81 16.66 2.24
CA ARG A 193 -1.49 16.30 1.74
C ARG A 193 -1.60 15.43 0.51
N SER A 194 -0.75 15.68 -0.47
CA SER A 194 -0.59 14.77 -1.60
C SER A 194 0.02 13.44 -1.13
N TYR A 195 -0.41 12.34 -1.74
CA TYR A 195 -0.06 10.99 -1.28
C TYR A 195 -0.08 9.98 -2.43
N PHE A 196 0.35 8.78 -2.11
CA PHE A 196 0.28 7.64 -3.03
C PHE A 196 -0.49 6.48 -2.39
N VAL A 197 -1.10 5.64 -3.22
CA VAL A 197 -1.77 4.40 -2.83
C VAL A 197 -1.28 3.27 -3.73
N PRO A 198 -0.84 2.12 -3.17
CA PRO A 198 -0.46 0.96 -3.99
C PRO A 198 -1.61 0.51 -4.89
N ARG A 199 -1.25 0.20 -6.14
CA ARG A 199 -2.17 -0.22 -7.16
C ARG A 199 -2.09 -1.73 -7.37
N VAL A 200 -3.25 -2.38 -7.29
CA VAL A 200 -3.42 -3.82 -7.52
C VAL A 200 -3.94 -4.06 -8.92
N LYS A 201 -3.40 -5.05 -9.59
CA LYS A 201 -3.81 -5.49 -10.93
C LYS A 201 -3.77 -7.01 -11.04
N LEU A 202 -4.51 -7.56 -11.99
CA LEU A 202 -4.38 -8.95 -12.41
C LEU A 202 -3.48 -9.01 -13.64
N GLU A 203 -2.34 -9.66 -13.53
CA GLU A 203 -1.43 -9.92 -14.63
C GLU A 203 -1.16 -11.43 -14.73
N ASN A 204 -1.35 -12.01 -15.92
CA ASN A 204 -1.18 -13.45 -16.13
C ASN A 204 -1.94 -14.29 -15.09
N ASN A 205 -3.16 -13.90 -14.78
CA ASN A 205 -3.99 -14.53 -13.74
C ASN A 205 -3.33 -14.57 -12.34
N LYS A 206 -2.55 -13.56 -11.98
CA LYS A 206 -1.95 -13.38 -10.64
C LYS A 206 -2.20 -11.97 -10.14
N ILE A 207 -2.41 -11.83 -8.83
CA ILE A 207 -2.46 -10.51 -8.19
C ILE A 207 -1.04 -9.97 -8.07
N VAL A 208 -0.83 -8.77 -8.63
CA VAL A 208 0.43 -8.01 -8.57
C VAL A 208 0.13 -6.62 -8.01
N TYR A 209 1.03 -6.08 -7.17
CA TYR A 209 1.02 -4.67 -6.78
C TYR A 209 2.45 -4.15 -6.64
N ASP A 210 3.01 -3.68 -7.72
CA ASP A 210 4.37 -3.17 -7.85
C ASP A 210 4.44 -1.70 -8.27
N ASP A 211 3.29 -1.10 -8.50
CA ASP A 211 3.13 0.30 -8.87
C ASP A 211 2.18 1.06 -7.91
N VAL A 212 2.14 2.39 -8.01
CA VAL A 212 1.29 3.22 -7.17
C VAL A 212 0.56 4.29 -7.97
N VAL A 213 -0.62 4.64 -7.49
CA VAL A 213 -1.35 5.84 -7.93
C VAL A 213 -0.88 7.02 -7.10
N VAL A 214 -0.61 8.15 -7.76
CA VAL A 214 -0.31 9.44 -7.13
C VAL A 214 -1.59 10.26 -7.06
N VAL A 215 -1.92 10.77 -5.88
CA VAL A 215 -3.17 11.48 -5.59
C VAL A 215 -2.85 12.88 -5.08
N GLN A 216 -3.51 13.88 -5.67
CA GLN A 216 -3.46 15.26 -5.21
C GLN A 216 -4.28 15.42 -3.93
N GLY A 217 -3.68 15.99 -2.89
CA GLY A 217 -4.32 16.10 -1.58
C GLY A 217 -5.49 17.08 -1.52
N SER A 218 -5.44 18.17 -2.29
CA SER A 218 -6.45 19.25 -2.23
C SER A 218 -7.84 18.83 -2.72
N ASN A 219 -7.92 17.88 -3.63
CA ASN A 219 -9.20 17.38 -4.20
C ASN A 219 -9.31 15.85 -4.17
N ASN A 220 -8.32 15.16 -3.62
CA ASN A 220 -8.23 13.70 -3.53
C ASN A 220 -8.46 12.98 -4.89
N GLN A 221 -7.97 13.59 -5.96
CA GLN A 221 -8.04 13.07 -7.31
C GLN A 221 -6.72 12.44 -7.73
N MET A 222 -6.78 11.32 -8.45
CA MET A 222 -5.63 10.72 -9.09
C MET A 222 -5.05 11.64 -10.15
N VAL A 223 -3.72 11.83 -10.11
CA VAL A 223 -2.97 12.63 -11.11
C VAL A 223 -2.20 11.74 -12.06
N GLY A 224 -1.67 10.63 -11.59
CA GLY A 224 -0.89 9.72 -12.41
C GLY A 224 -0.43 8.47 -11.66
N ILE A 225 0.48 7.73 -12.29
CA ILE A 225 0.98 6.45 -11.81
C ILE A 225 2.50 6.48 -11.82
N LEU A 226 3.11 6.01 -10.75
CA LEU A 226 4.51 5.59 -10.77
C LEU A 226 4.56 4.11 -11.10
N ASN A 227 5.31 3.75 -12.13
CA ASN A 227 5.53 2.34 -12.51
C ASN A 227 6.41 1.61 -11.48
N ALA A 228 6.68 0.32 -11.69
CA ALA A 228 7.43 -0.50 -10.76
C ALA A 228 8.82 0.07 -10.41
N GLU A 229 9.57 0.58 -11.41
CA GLU A 229 10.90 1.19 -11.21
C GLU A 229 10.80 2.50 -10.42
N GLU A 230 9.88 3.38 -10.80
CA GLU A 230 9.62 4.66 -10.12
C GLU A 230 9.07 4.44 -8.70
N THR A 231 8.26 3.40 -8.50
CA THR A 231 7.76 2.99 -7.18
C THR A 231 8.89 2.50 -6.29
N LYS A 232 9.89 1.82 -6.85
CA LYS A 232 11.09 1.42 -6.13
C LYS A 232 11.91 2.64 -5.70
N GLY A 233 12.08 3.63 -6.59
CA GLY A 233 12.69 4.92 -6.24
C GLY A 233 11.92 5.64 -5.11
N LEU A 234 10.60 5.68 -5.20
CA LEU A 234 9.72 6.21 -4.15
C LEU A 234 9.93 5.49 -2.81
N LEU A 235 10.06 4.15 -2.82
CA LEU A 235 10.30 3.34 -1.64
C LEU A 235 11.63 3.73 -0.96
N TYR A 236 12.72 3.84 -1.72
CA TYR A 236 14.01 4.24 -1.19
C TYR A 236 14.00 5.65 -0.60
N ILE A 237 13.25 6.59 -1.19
CA ILE A 237 13.16 7.96 -0.68
C ILE A 237 12.34 8.03 0.62
N THR A 238 11.20 7.33 0.69
CA THR A 238 10.17 7.61 1.70
C THR A 238 10.18 6.67 2.90
N SER A 239 10.83 5.50 2.80
CA SER A 239 10.75 4.45 3.82
C SER A 239 12.09 3.75 4.02
N PRO A 240 12.46 3.39 5.25
CA PRO A 240 13.52 2.41 5.47
C PRO A 240 13.16 1.10 4.77
N THR A 241 14.02 0.64 3.87
CA THR A 241 13.75 -0.50 3.00
C THR A 241 14.63 -1.68 3.37
N LYS A 242 14.02 -2.85 3.38
CA LYS A 242 14.67 -4.15 3.46
C LYS A 242 14.02 -5.06 2.42
N GLY A 243 14.81 -5.96 1.85
CA GLY A 243 14.35 -6.86 0.79
C GLY A 243 14.18 -6.16 -0.56
N GLY A 244 13.84 -6.96 -1.55
CA GLY A 244 13.87 -6.56 -2.96
C GLY A 244 15.30 -6.59 -3.52
N SER A 245 15.42 -6.69 -4.85
CA SER A 245 16.71 -6.80 -5.54
C SER A 245 16.96 -5.58 -6.42
N ILE A 246 18.23 -5.23 -6.60
CA ILE A 246 18.70 -4.31 -7.62
C ILE A 246 19.61 -5.07 -8.56
N GLU A 247 19.37 -4.89 -9.86
CA GLU A 247 20.27 -5.35 -10.91
C GLU A 247 21.22 -4.20 -11.27
N ALA A 248 22.51 -4.50 -11.33
CA ALA A 248 23.54 -3.60 -11.81
C ALA A 248 24.42 -4.32 -12.83
N ASN A 249 25.22 -3.57 -13.60
CA ASN A 249 26.21 -4.14 -14.52
C ASN A 249 27.59 -4.09 -13.91
N PHE A 250 28.26 -5.25 -13.87
CA PHE A 250 29.62 -5.37 -13.44
C PHE A 250 30.42 -6.24 -14.43
N ASP A 251 31.53 -5.74 -14.95
CA ASP A 251 32.40 -6.42 -15.92
C ASP A 251 31.61 -6.93 -17.16
N GLY A 252 30.66 -6.11 -17.66
CA GLY A 252 29.81 -6.45 -18.79
C GLY A 252 28.73 -7.52 -18.52
N ASN A 253 28.58 -7.97 -17.27
CA ASN A 253 27.62 -8.98 -16.86
C ASN A 253 26.62 -8.42 -15.83
N SER A 254 25.42 -9.01 -15.76
CA SER A 254 24.45 -8.68 -14.75
C SER A 254 24.87 -9.22 -13.39
N ILE A 255 24.70 -8.38 -12.37
CA ILE A 255 24.83 -8.71 -10.96
C ILE A 255 23.56 -8.35 -10.24
N ASN A 256 23.00 -9.28 -9.47
CA ASN A 256 21.81 -9.07 -8.65
C ASN A 256 22.18 -8.94 -7.18
N VAL A 257 21.75 -7.84 -6.58
CA VAL A 257 22.03 -7.50 -5.20
C VAL A 257 20.73 -7.38 -4.42
N GLU A 258 20.57 -8.16 -3.35
CA GLU A 258 19.45 -8.02 -2.42
C GLU A 258 19.67 -6.80 -1.52
N THR A 259 18.61 -5.99 -1.35
CA THR A 259 18.64 -4.85 -0.42
C THR A 259 18.55 -5.34 1.02
N THR A 260 19.62 -5.28 1.76
CA THR A 260 19.64 -5.64 3.18
C THR A 260 19.13 -4.49 4.04
N ASN A 261 19.50 -3.25 3.69
CA ASN A 261 19.04 -2.04 4.36
C ASN A 261 19.23 -0.83 3.42
N ALA A 262 18.22 0.01 3.34
CA ALA A 262 18.36 1.31 2.70
C ALA A 262 17.68 2.38 3.55
N LYS A 263 18.35 3.51 3.76
CA LYS A 263 17.84 4.65 4.52
C LYS A 263 18.16 5.94 3.83
N THR A 264 17.19 6.83 3.76
CA THR A 264 17.34 8.14 3.14
C THR A 264 17.22 9.25 4.16
N LYS A 265 18.08 10.25 4.02
CA LYS A 265 18.07 11.49 4.79
C LYS A 265 17.88 12.66 3.84
N ILE A 266 16.83 13.44 4.07
CA ILE A 266 16.53 14.67 3.35
C ILE A 266 16.87 15.85 4.26
N LYS A 267 17.60 16.85 3.73
CA LYS A 267 17.93 18.09 4.42
C LYS A 267 17.65 19.28 3.51
N LEU A 268 17.05 20.32 4.04
CA LEU A 268 16.97 21.63 3.38
C LEU A 268 18.35 22.30 3.47
N THR A 269 18.94 22.64 2.32
CA THR A 269 20.27 23.24 2.23
C THR A 269 20.21 24.74 1.90
N ASN A 270 19.17 25.19 1.19
CA ASN A 270 18.87 26.60 0.98
C ASN A 270 17.43 26.89 1.41
N LYS A 271 17.23 27.94 2.23
CA LYS A 271 15.94 28.34 2.83
C LYS A 271 15.29 29.52 2.12
N ASP A 272 15.93 30.06 1.09
CA ASP A 272 15.35 31.12 0.29
C ASP A 272 14.12 30.56 -0.46
N LYS A 273 12.95 31.19 -0.24
CA LYS A 273 11.67 30.75 -0.83
C LYS A 273 11.73 30.62 -2.35
N GLU A 274 12.45 31.53 -3.02
CA GLU A 274 12.55 31.53 -4.48
C GLU A 274 13.57 30.48 -4.99
N ASN A 275 14.45 29.98 -4.12
CA ASN A 275 15.55 29.09 -4.47
C ASN A 275 15.71 27.95 -3.45
N LEU A 276 14.62 27.34 -3.02
CA LEU A 276 14.68 26.21 -2.10
C LEU A 276 15.54 25.09 -2.67
N ALA A 277 16.49 24.59 -1.89
CA ALA A 277 17.36 23.50 -2.29
C ALA A 277 17.43 22.42 -1.22
N PHE A 278 17.49 21.18 -1.66
CA PHE A 278 17.58 20.00 -0.78
C PHE A 278 18.78 19.14 -1.13
N SER A 279 19.34 18.50 -0.14
CA SER A 279 20.23 17.35 -0.29
C SER A 279 19.50 16.09 0.16
N LEU A 280 19.48 15.08 -0.71
CA LEU A 280 18.93 13.77 -0.46
C LEU A 280 20.08 12.76 -0.48
N LYS A 281 20.34 12.12 0.67
CA LYS A 281 21.39 11.10 0.79
C LYS A 281 20.77 9.73 1.05
N VAL A 282 20.98 8.79 0.13
CA VAL A 282 20.61 7.37 0.27
C VAL A 282 21.83 6.61 0.76
N ASN A 283 21.70 5.91 1.89
CA ASN A 283 22.68 4.93 2.34
C ASN A 283 22.09 3.55 2.07
N PHE A 284 22.75 2.77 1.23
CA PHE A 284 22.34 1.46 0.78
C PHE A 284 23.33 0.40 1.25
N GLU A 285 22.81 -0.70 1.78
CA GLU A 285 23.56 -1.90 2.12
C GLU A 285 22.93 -3.09 1.38
N GLY A 286 23.73 -3.90 0.73
CA GLY A 286 23.27 -5.03 -0.05
C GLY A 286 24.13 -6.28 0.06
N SER A 287 23.52 -7.42 -0.27
CA SER A 287 24.17 -8.72 -0.41
C SER A 287 24.12 -9.16 -1.88
N ILE A 288 25.26 -9.59 -2.42
CA ILE A 288 25.29 -10.14 -3.77
C ILE A 288 24.69 -11.54 -3.73
N GLU A 289 23.58 -11.73 -4.46
CA GLU A 289 22.89 -13.02 -4.54
C GLU A 289 23.20 -13.76 -5.83
N GLU A 290 23.49 -13.02 -6.92
CA GLU A 290 23.75 -13.64 -8.22
C GLU A 290 24.72 -12.81 -9.05
N HIS A 291 25.64 -13.51 -9.75
CA HIS A 291 26.57 -12.93 -10.70
C HIS A 291 26.77 -13.87 -11.89
N TYR A 292 26.55 -13.37 -13.10
CA TYR A 292 26.65 -14.18 -14.32
C TYR A 292 28.07 -14.20 -14.94
N GLY A 293 29.00 -13.41 -14.41
CA GLY A 293 30.39 -13.32 -14.84
C GLY A 293 31.33 -14.35 -14.21
N GLN A 294 32.62 -14.25 -14.56
CA GLN A 294 33.71 -15.06 -14.00
C GLN A 294 34.63 -14.26 -13.07
N ALA A 295 34.34 -12.98 -12.87
CA ALA A 295 35.17 -12.11 -12.04
C ALA A 295 35.18 -12.58 -10.57
N ASN A 296 36.31 -12.33 -9.88
CA ASN A 296 36.42 -12.58 -8.45
C ASN A 296 35.77 -11.41 -7.70
N LEU A 297 34.62 -11.65 -7.09
CA LEU A 297 33.83 -10.63 -6.36
C LEU A 297 34.47 -10.17 -5.05
N LEU A 298 35.46 -10.91 -4.52
CA LEU A 298 36.08 -10.59 -3.21
C LEU A 298 37.30 -9.70 -3.31
N THR A 299 37.72 -9.25 -4.48
CA THR A 299 38.81 -8.27 -4.55
C THR A 299 38.25 -6.90 -4.16
N GLU A 300 39.03 -6.12 -3.43
CA GLU A 300 38.70 -4.74 -3.09
C GLU A 300 38.32 -3.93 -4.34
N LYS A 301 39.03 -4.12 -5.45
CA LYS A 301 38.76 -3.50 -6.72
C LYS A 301 37.34 -3.87 -7.24
N SER A 302 36.98 -5.15 -7.22
CA SER A 302 35.65 -5.59 -7.68
C SER A 302 34.54 -5.03 -6.82
N LEU A 303 34.70 -4.99 -5.50
CA LEU A 303 33.72 -4.42 -4.59
C LEU A 303 33.50 -2.93 -4.85
N VAL A 304 34.57 -2.15 -4.98
CA VAL A 304 34.48 -0.71 -5.30
C VAL A 304 33.77 -0.46 -6.63
N GLU A 305 34.06 -1.26 -7.66
CA GLU A 305 33.41 -1.14 -8.98
C GLU A 305 31.93 -1.50 -8.91
N ILE A 306 31.54 -2.53 -8.15
CA ILE A 306 30.14 -2.95 -7.95
C ILE A 306 29.39 -1.87 -7.17
N GLU A 307 29.95 -1.36 -6.07
CA GLU A 307 29.37 -0.30 -5.26
C GLU A 307 29.14 0.95 -6.10
N ALA A 308 30.13 1.35 -6.92
CA ALA A 308 30.00 2.50 -7.83
C ALA A 308 28.91 2.30 -8.89
N ALA A 309 28.74 1.07 -9.42
CA ALA A 309 27.68 0.75 -10.35
C ALA A 309 26.30 0.85 -9.67
N LEU A 310 26.16 0.30 -8.46
CA LEU A 310 24.94 0.38 -7.66
C LEU A 310 24.59 1.83 -7.31
N GLU A 311 25.56 2.63 -6.89
CA GLU A 311 25.37 4.06 -6.59
C GLU A 311 24.79 4.80 -7.80
N LYS A 312 25.35 4.56 -8.98
CA LYS A 312 24.90 5.15 -10.25
C LYS A 312 23.47 4.75 -10.58
N ASP A 313 23.13 3.45 -10.47
CA ASP A 313 21.80 2.96 -10.87
C ASP A 313 20.72 3.36 -9.87
N ILE A 314 21.01 3.31 -8.56
CA ILE A 314 20.12 3.81 -7.51
C ILE A 314 19.90 5.31 -7.66
N LYS A 315 20.97 6.09 -7.92
CA LYS A 315 20.88 7.53 -8.13
C LYS A 315 19.96 7.85 -9.32
N LYS A 316 20.18 7.20 -10.45
CA LYS A 316 19.34 7.36 -11.66
C LYS A 316 17.86 7.05 -11.39
N MET A 317 17.56 5.96 -10.69
CA MET A 317 16.21 5.57 -10.31
C MET A 317 15.55 6.62 -9.41
N VAL A 318 16.26 7.09 -8.39
CA VAL A 318 15.78 8.10 -7.43
C VAL A 318 15.55 9.44 -8.14
N GLU A 319 16.49 9.90 -8.97
CA GLU A 319 16.38 11.15 -9.72
C GLU A 319 15.19 11.12 -10.68
N ARG A 320 15.00 10.01 -11.43
CA ARG A 320 13.85 9.83 -12.31
C ARG A 320 12.51 9.91 -11.56
N THR A 321 12.44 9.29 -10.38
CA THR A 321 11.24 9.35 -9.55
C THR A 321 10.97 10.78 -9.05
N ILE A 322 12.02 11.49 -8.61
CA ILE A 322 11.91 12.89 -8.19
C ILE A 322 11.45 13.75 -9.36
N GLU A 323 12.09 13.64 -10.52
CA GLU A 323 11.75 14.40 -11.72
C GLU A 323 10.27 14.22 -12.08
N LYS A 324 9.78 13.01 -12.09
CA LYS A 324 8.38 12.72 -12.43
C LYS A 324 7.40 13.36 -11.46
N VAL A 325 7.57 13.17 -10.15
CA VAL A 325 6.64 13.74 -9.17
C VAL A 325 6.78 15.25 -9.02
N GLN A 326 7.99 15.78 -9.21
CA GLN A 326 8.30 17.21 -9.05
C GLN A 326 7.98 18.04 -10.28
N LYS A 327 8.31 17.56 -11.48
CA LYS A 327 8.16 18.32 -12.72
C LYS A 327 6.89 17.98 -13.50
N GLU A 328 6.53 16.69 -13.56
CA GLU A 328 5.35 16.24 -14.29
C GLU A 328 4.08 16.37 -13.43
N TYR A 329 4.07 15.76 -12.23
CA TYR A 329 2.88 15.78 -11.35
C TYR A 329 2.81 17.02 -10.47
N LYS A 330 3.93 17.61 -10.12
CA LYS A 330 4.08 18.80 -9.26
C LYS A 330 3.49 18.58 -7.86
N LEU A 331 3.60 17.36 -7.32
CA LEU A 331 3.04 16.92 -6.05
C LEU A 331 4.12 16.35 -5.13
N ASP A 332 4.19 16.82 -3.88
CA ASP A 332 5.12 16.30 -2.88
C ASP A 332 4.59 15.03 -2.19
N VAL A 333 4.76 13.89 -2.84
CA VAL A 333 4.54 12.57 -2.23
C VAL A 333 5.82 11.99 -1.60
N LEU A 334 6.94 12.74 -1.68
CA LEU A 334 8.28 12.33 -1.25
C LEU A 334 8.67 12.83 0.14
N LYS A 335 7.79 13.59 0.83
CA LYS A 335 7.97 14.13 2.19
C LYS A 335 9.02 15.24 2.32
N PHE A 336 9.32 15.99 1.26
CA PHE A 336 10.18 17.19 1.35
C PHE A 336 9.55 18.26 2.23
N GLY A 337 8.25 18.52 2.08
CA GLY A 337 7.49 19.45 2.94
C GLY A 337 7.47 19.00 4.41
N ASP A 338 7.40 17.70 4.70
CA ASP A 338 7.50 17.18 6.07
C ASP A 338 8.87 17.51 6.70
N THR A 339 9.94 17.51 5.91
CA THR A 339 11.28 17.90 6.37
C THR A 339 11.33 19.38 6.74
N ILE A 340 10.77 20.28 5.90
CA ILE A 340 10.70 21.71 6.24
C ILE A 340 9.83 21.93 7.47
N ARG A 341 8.67 21.28 7.53
CA ARG A 341 7.74 21.41 8.67
C ARG A 341 8.38 20.98 9.98
N ARG A 342 9.17 19.91 9.99
CA ARG A 342 9.83 19.38 11.20
C ARG A 342 11.00 20.25 11.64
N ASP A 343 11.86 20.64 10.68
CA ASP A 343 13.17 21.21 10.98
C ASP A 343 13.20 22.75 10.83
N HIS A 344 12.20 23.35 10.13
CA HIS A 344 12.13 24.76 9.79
C HIS A 344 10.67 25.27 9.79
N TYR A 345 9.99 25.11 10.92
CA TYR A 345 8.55 25.34 11.03
C TYR A 345 8.12 26.78 10.68
N ASP A 346 8.95 27.80 11.00
CA ASP A 346 8.62 29.19 10.66
C ASP A 346 8.62 29.43 9.15
N LEU A 347 9.56 28.84 8.43
CA LEU A 347 9.53 28.85 6.97
C LEU A 347 8.28 28.10 6.45
N TRP A 348 7.99 26.91 7.01
CA TRP A 348 6.84 26.12 6.59
C TRP A 348 5.53 26.89 6.64
N LYS A 349 5.27 27.64 7.72
CA LYS A 349 4.07 28.47 7.87
C LYS A 349 3.90 29.50 6.73
N THR A 350 4.98 29.93 6.12
CA THR A 350 4.93 30.95 5.05
C THR A 350 4.76 30.36 3.66
N ILE A 351 4.97 29.04 3.48
CA ILE A 351 4.95 28.37 2.16
C ILE A 351 3.92 27.26 2.04
N VAL A 352 3.33 26.81 3.15
CA VAL A 352 2.46 25.62 3.19
C VAL A 352 1.31 25.68 2.20
N ASP A 353 0.67 26.85 2.05
CA ASP A 353 -0.48 27.04 1.14
C ASP A 353 -0.09 26.98 -0.33
N ASN A 354 1.19 27.17 -0.64
CA ASN A 354 1.74 27.15 -1.98
C ASN A 354 2.83 26.06 -2.15
N TRP A 355 2.88 25.04 -1.26
CA TRP A 355 3.95 24.06 -1.29
C TRP A 355 3.91 23.18 -2.54
N ASP A 356 2.84 22.41 -2.75
CA ASP A 356 2.61 21.57 -3.94
C ASP A 356 1.30 21.93 -4.67
N ARG A 357 0.90 23.20 -4.50
CA ARG A 357 -0.24 23.85 -5.17
C ARG A 357 0.07 25.35 -5.34
N GLY A 358 -0.79 26.08 -6.03
CA GLY A 358 -0.61 27.52 -6.26
C GLY A 358 0.73 27.81 -6.95
N GLU A 359 1.62 28.58 -6.30
CA GLU A 359 2.97 28.88 -6.82
C GLU A 359 3.86 27.65 -6.93
N ASN A 360 3.55 26.60 -6.20
CA ASN A 360 4.19 25.31 -6.20
C ASN A 360 5.71 25.38 -5.97
N TYR A 361 6.10 25.77 -4.76
CA TYR A 361 7.51 25.84 -4.36
C TYR A 361 8.23 24.50 -4.48
N PHE A 362 7.52 23.37 -4.26
CA PHE A 362 8.09 22.05 -4.45
C PHE A 362 8.59 21.83 -5.88
N SER A 363 7.78 22.17 -6.88
CA SER A 363 8.15 21.97 -8.28
C SER A 363 9.32 22.87 -8.74
N LYS A 364 9.52 24.01 -8.08
CA LYS A 364 10.61 24.96 -8.36
C LYS A 364 11.90 24.60 -7.65
N SER A 365 11.83 23.86 -6.54
CA SER A 365 13.00 23.52 -5.72
C SER A 365 13.99 22.62 -6.47
N THR A 366 15.25 22.62 -6.01
CA THR A 366 16.32 21.77 -6.52
C THR A 366 16.65 20.65 -5.53
N VAL A 367 17.03 19.48 -6.02
CA VAL A 367 17.39 18.34 -5.21
C VAL A 367 18.73 17.78 -5.68
N ASP A 368 19.74 17.79 -4.81
CA ASP A 368 21.02 17.11 -5.01
C ASP A 368 20.95 15.71 -4.42
N VAL A 369 21.07 14.67 -5.27
CA VAL A 369 20.99 13.27 -4.87
C VAL A 369 22.38 12.68 -4.74
N LYS A 370 22.67 12.14 -3.55
CA LYS A 370 23.88 11.37 -3.24
C LYS A 370 23.49 9.96 -2.80
N VAL A 371 24.20 8.98 -3.32
CA VAL A 371 24.02 7.59 -2.93
C VAL A 371 25.36 7.08 -2.42
N GLU A 372 25.34 6.36 -1.32
CA GLU A 372 26.47 5.59 -0.80
C GLU A 372 25.99 4.14 -0.72
N ALA A 373 26.59 3.27 -1.52
CA ALA A 373 26.32 1.84 -1.51
C ALA A 373 27.46 1.09 -0.80
N ASN A 374 27.11 0.06 -0.06
CA ASN A 374 28.03 -0.81 0.64
C ASN A 374 27.60 -2.27 0.46
N ILE A 375 28.48 -3.12 -0.02
CA ILE A 375 28.27 -4.57 -0.11
C ILE A 375 28.73 -5.22 1.18
N ILE A 376 27.77 -5.76 1.94
CA ILE A 376 28.03 -6.38 3.24
C ILE A 376 28.24 -7.90 3.16
N SER A 377 27.85 -8.52 2.05
CA SER A 377 28.01 -9.95 1.81
C SER A 377 28.08 -10.24 0.31
N THR A 378 28.90 -11.22 -0.03
CA THR A 378 29.04 -11.74 -1.41
C THR A 378 28.45 -13.17 -1.54
N GLY A 379 27.59 -13.56 -0.59
CA GLY A 379 27.04 -14.90 -0.51
C GLY A 379 27.97 -15.90 0.20
N ALA A 380 27.56 -17.16 0.28
CA ALA A 380 28.29 -18.23 0.96
C ALA A 380 29.51 -18.76 0.16
N SER A 381 29.66 -18.36 -1.12
CA SER A 381 30.73 -18.85 -1.99
C SER A 381 31.19 -17.78 -2.98
N ASN A 382 32.49 -17.65 -3.14
CA ASN A 382 33.11 -16.68 -4.07
C ASN A 382 33.03 -17.07 -5.54
N ARG A 383 32.88 -18.36 -5.84
CA ARG A 383 32.82 -18.92 -7.19
C ARG A 383 32.07 -20.23 -7.19
N ILE A 384 31.03 -20.31 -8.00
CA ILE A 384 30.28 -21.55 -8.26
C ILE A 384 30.92 -22.31 -9.45
N LYS A 385 31.58 -21.59 -10.37
CA LYS A 385 32.21 -22.16 -11.57
C LYS A 385 33.72 -22.17 -11.41
N GLN A 386 34.34 -23.36 -11.25
CA GLN A 386 35.77 -23.51 -11.49
C GLN A 386 36.04 -23.30 -12.98
N LYS A 387 37.07 -22.48 -13.30
CA LYS A 387 37.65 -22.44 -14.61
C LYS A 387 38.18 -23.86 -14.89
N GLY A 388 37.55 -24.58 -15.80
CA GLY A 388 38.07 -25.88 -16.23
C GLY A 388 39.50 -25.68 -16.67
N LYS A 389 40.48 -26.20 -15.92
CA LYS A 389 41.75 -26.55 -16.47
C LYS A 389 41.49 -27.62 -17.52
N ARG A 390 41.58 -27.27 -18.82
CA ARG A 390 41.94 -28.24 -19.81
C ARG A 390 43.41 -28.46 -19.57
N ASP A 391 43.76 -29.57 -18.92
CA ASP A 391 45.08 -30.08 -18.93
C ASP A 391 45.35 -30.51 -20.37
N GLU A 392 46.33 -29.89 -21.01
CA GLU A 392 47.00 -30.41 -22.17
C GLU A 392 47.91 -31.57 -21.74
#